data_529a5fa97a2caf489d1b8999986e064b
#
_entry.id   529a5fa97a2caf489d1b8999986e064b
#
_cell.length_a   1.000
_cell.length_b   1.000
_cell.length_c   1.000
_cell.angle_alpha   90.00
_cell.angle_beta   90.00
_cell.angle_gamma   90.00
#
_symmetry.space_group_name_H-M   'P 1'
#
loop_
_entity.id
_entity.type
_entity.pdbx_description
1 polymer ?
#
loop_
_entity_poly.entity_id
_entity_poly.type
_entity_poly.pdbx_seq_one_letter_code
_entity_poly.pdbx_strand_id
1 'polypeptide(L)'
;LSRRQRQMCIRDRNNTITSFFFDLLAKHGIPHHQIKKLSDREALCKKVSIIPMEVVTRNIAAGSLAKKMGVEEGYVMKRPIVEFYYKNDDLGDPMINADYAEAFGLATDAQVAEIKACALKINEILKAFLAERKVRLIDFKMEFGVDADGKVILADEITPDTSRLWDWDTNEKLDKD
;
A
#
# COMPACT_ATOMS: atom_id res chain seq x y z
N LEU A 1 -15.80 25.17 -0.76
CA LEU A 1 -14.76 24.82 -1.76
C LEU A 1 -15.39 24.14 -2.96
N SER A 2 -14.98 24.53 -4.16
CA SER A 2 -15.40 23.85 -5.40
C SER A 2 -14.86 22.41 -5.43
N ARG A 3 -15.50 21.53 -6.25
CA ARG A 3 -15.01 20.15 -6.45
C ARG A 3 -13.52 20.13 -6.85
N ARG A 4 -13.11 21.04 -7.74
CA ARG A 4 -11.72 21.16 -8.20
C ARG A 4 -10.76 21.56 -7.06
N GLN A 5 -11.16 22.50 -6.20
CA GLN A 5 -10.37 22.92 -5.04
C GLN A 5 -10.23 21.78 -4.02
N ARG A 6 -11.30 21.01 -3.78
CA ARG A 6 -11.23 19.83 -2.90
C ARG A 6 -10.27 18.76 -3.42
N GLN A 7 -10.32 18.44 -4.71
CA GLN A 7 -9.39 17.49 -5.34
C GLN A 7 -7.94 17.98 -5.27
N MET A 8 -7.68 19.27 -5.41
CA MET A 8 -6.33 19.84 -5.26
C MET A 8 -5.82 19.68 -3.82
N CYS A 9 -6.64 19.97 -2.82
CA CYS A 9 -6.26 19.81 -1.41
C CYS A 9 -5.96 18.35 -1.03
N ILE A 10 -6.71 17.37 -1.60
CA ILE A 10 -6.47 15.94 -1.37
C ILE A 10 -5.10 15.56 -1.93
N ARG A 11 -4.78 15.93 -3.17
CA ARG A 11 -3.47 15.62 -3.79
C ARG A 11 -2.30 16.20 -3.01
N ASP A 12 -2.42 17.44 -2.54
CA ASP A 12 -1.38 18.10 -1.75
C ASP A 12 -1.11 17.34 -0.43
N ARG A 13 -2.18 16.89 0.22
CA ARG A 13 -2.11 16.06 1.44
C ARG A 13 -1.51 14.69 1.15
N ASN A 14 -1.95 14.02 0.07
CA ASN A 14 -1.44 12.70 -0.29
C ASN A 14 0.07 12.73 -0.55
N ASN A 15 0.58 13.71 -1.30
CA ASN A 15 2.02 13.86 -1.53
C ASN A 15 2.79 14.11 -0.23
N THR A 16 2.22 14.91 0.69
CA THR A 16 2.84 15.17 1.98
C THR A 16 2.87 13.94 2.87
N ILE A 17 1.76 13.17 2.93
CA ILE A 17 1.64 11.95 3.73
C ILE A 17 2.54 10.85 3.16
N THR A 18 2.56 10.67 1.84
CA THR A 18 3.45 9.70 1.17
C THR A 18 4.92 10.02 1.49
N SER A 19 5.33 11.28 1.35
CA SER A 19 6.71 11.68 1.66
C SER A 19 7.07 11.40 3.11
N PHE A 20 6.16 11.68 4.05
CA PHE A 20 6.35 11.39 5.46
C PHE A 20 6.52 9.88 5.72
N PHE A 21 5.65 9.04 5.15
CA PHE A 21 5.75 7.59 5.31
C PHE A 21 7.01 7.03 4.64
N PHE A 22 7.39 7.53 3.49
CA PHE A 22 8.62 7.09 2.83
C PHE A 22 9.86 7.45 3.65
N ASP A 23 9.91 8.63 4.24
CA ASP A 23 10.98 9.03 5.17
C ASP A 23 11.01 8.13 6.43
N LEU A 24 9.85 7.77 6.95
CA LEU A 24 9.73 6.81 8.06
C LEU A 24 10.26 5.44 7.66
N LEU A 25 9.83 4.92 6.52
CA LEU A 25 10.23 3.61 6.00
C LEU A 25 11.73 3.55 5.66
N ALA A 26 12.30 4.64 5.12
CA ALA A 26 13.72 4.75 4.85
C ALA A 26 14.58 4.60 6.12
N LYS A 27 14.15 5.19 7.25
CA LYS A 27 14.81 5.03 8.56
C LYS A 27 14.86 3.58 9.04
N HIS A 28 13.93 2.75 8.57
CA HIS A 28 13.87 1.31 8.85
C HIS A 28 14.48 0.44 7.74
N GLY A 29 15.17 1.07 6.78
CA GLY A 29 15.89 0.38 5.70
C GLY A 29 14.98 -0.22 4.61
N ILE A 30 13.79 0.35 4.42
CA ILE A 30 12.92 0.01 3.29
C ILE A 30 13.32 0.87 2.09
N PRO A 31 13.78 0.28 0.97
CA PRO A 31 14.09 1.02 -0.24
C PRO A 31 12.81 1.48 -0.94
N HIS A 32 12.79 2.72 -1.40
CA HIS A 32 11.67 3.29 -2.14
C HIS A 32 12.14 4.23 -3.26
N HIS A 33 11.23 4.60 -4.15
CA HIS A 33 11.53 5.38 -5.33
C HIS A 33 11.70 6.88 -5.06
N GLN A 34 11.09 7.44 -4.01
CA GLN A 34 11.15 8.88 -3.76
C GLN A 34 12.55 9.28 -3.31
N ILE A 35 13.13 10.27 -3.99
CA ILE A 35 14.44 10.86 -3.65
C ILE A 35 14.24 12.06 -2.73
N LYS A 36 13.28 12.94 -3.08
CA LYS A 36 13.05 14.20 -2.36
C LYS A 36 11.66 14.76 -2.66
N LYS A 37 10.99 15.27 -1.64
CA LYS A 37 9.83 16.16 -1.82
C LYS A 37 10.31 17.53 -2.31
N LEU A 38 9.76 18.02 -3.42
CA LEU A 38 10.11 19.32 -4.01
C LEU A 38 9.13 20.42 -3.60
N SER A 39 7.83 20.09 -3.55
CA SER A 39 6.75 20.99 -3.14
C SER A 39 5.60 20.17 -2.55
N ASP A 40 4.50 20.81 -2.23
CA ASP A 40 3.28 20.08 -1.78
C ASP A 40 2.69 19.19 -2.87
N ARG A 41 3.07 19.37 -4.12
CA ARG A 41 2.53 18.65 -5.29
C ARG A 41 3.55 17.86 -6.06
N GLU A 42 4.81 18.01 -5.76
CA GLU A 42 5.90 17.47 -6.56
C GLU A 42 6.89 16.70 -5.70
N ALA A 43 7.29 15.57 -6.17
CA ALA A 43 8.37 14.77 -5.62
C ALA A 43 9.32 14.33 -6.74
N LEU A 44 10.61 14.39 -6.46
CA LEU A 44 11.62 13.79 -7.32
C LEU A 44 11.72 12.31 -6.98
N CYS A 45 11.51 11.44 -7.98
CA CYS A 45 11.54 10.00 -7.81
C CYS A 45 12.56 9.36 -8.76
N LYS A 46 13.10 8.23 -8.34
CA LYS A 46 13.84 7.34 -9.24
C LYS A 46 12.88 6.81 -10.30
N LYS A 47 13.34 6.73 -11.53
CA LYS A 47 12.61 6.00 -12.57
C LYS A 47 12.68 4.51 -12.26
N VAL A 48 11.52 3.87 -12.22
CA VAL A 48 11.40 2.42 -12.02
C VAL A 48 10.53 1.81 -13.12
N SER A 49 10.74 0.54 -13.40
CA SER A 49 9.81 -0.27 -14.17
C SER A 49 8.80 -0.85 -13.19
N ILE A 50 7.57 -0.35 -13.20
CA ILE A 50 6.52 -0.84 -12.30
C ILE A 50 6.23 -2.31 -12.59
N ILE A 51 6.21 -3.12 -11.56
CA ILE A 51 5.70 -4.48 -11.62
C ILE A 51 4.16 -4.37 -11.67
N PRO A 52 3.50 -4.90 -12.70
CA PRO A 52 2.07 -4.65 -12.93
C PRO A 52 1.19 -5.44 -11.95
N MET A 53 1.45 -5.28 -10.67
CA MET A 53 0.71 -5.90 -9.56
C MET A 53 0.45 -4.90 -8.46
N GLU A 54 -0.79 -4.87 -7.97
CA GLU A 54 -1.13 -4.26 -6.69
C GLU A 54 -0.89 -5.27 -5.57
N VAL A 55 -0.31 -4.80 -4.48
CA VAL A 55 0.02 -5.60 -3.31
C VAL A 55 -0.78 -5.09 -2.13
N VAL A 56 -1.71 -5.89 -1.63
CA VAL A 56 -2.58 -5.51 -0.51
C VAL A 56 -2.22 -6.30 0.73
N THR A 57 -1.80 -5.61 1.78
CA THR A 57 -1.57 -6.24 3.09
C THR A 57 -2.77 -6.00 3.98
N ARG A 58 -3.33 -7.07 4.56
CA ARG A 58 -4.53 -7.02 5.39
C ARG A 58 -4.27 -7.57 6.78
N ASN A 59 -4.65 -6.80 7.79
CA ASN A 59 -4.54 -7.14 9.21
C ASN A 59 -5.88 -7.59 9.80
N ILE A 60 -6.96 -6.97 9.32
CA ILE A 60 -8.33 -7.19 9.79
C ILE A 60 -9.22 -7.38 8.58
N ALA A 61 -10.18 -8.29 8.66
CA ALA A 61 -11.09 -8.52 7.55
C ALA A 61 -12.08 -7.35 7.44
N ALA A 62 -12.04 -6.67 6.30
CA ALA A 62 -12.92 -5.57 5.95
C ALA A 62 -13.25 -5.60 4.45
N GLY A 63 -14.31 -4.92 4.06
CA GLY A 63 -14.71 -4.76 2.67
C GLY A 63 -14.85 -6.10 1.92
N SER A 64 -14.16 -6.21 0.78
CA SER A 64 -14.23 -7.41 -0.08
C SER A 64 -13.73 -8.69 0.60
N LEU A 65 -12.72 -8.59 1.51
CA LEU A 65 -12.21 -9.75 2.22
C LEU A 65 -13.25 -10.32 3.19
N ALA A 66 -13.93 -9.49 3.97
CA ALA A 66 -14.96 -9.93 4.89
C ALA A 66 -16.08 -10.64 4.15
N LYS A 67 -16.54 -10.08 3.04
CA LYS A 67 -17.56 -10.69 2.15
C LYS A 67 -17.09 -12.03 1.58
N LYS A 68 -15.87 -12.09 1.05
CA LYS A 68 -15.28 -13.28 0.44
C LYS A 68 -15.15 -14.45 1.43
N MET A 69 -14.81 -14.14 2.68
CA MET A 69 -14.59 -15.14 3.73
C MET A 69 -15.86 -15.44 4.55
N GLY A 70 -16.94 -14.70 4.33
CA GLY A 70 -18.20 -14.87 5.07
C GLY A 70 -18.07 -14.56 6.56
N VAL A 71 -17.20 -13.59 6.91
CA VAL A 71 -16.99 -13.14 8.29
C VAL A 71 -17.49 -11.71 8.46
N GLU A 72 -17.77 -11.31 9.70
CA GLU A 72 -18.13 -9.94 10.02
C GLU A 72 -16.96 -8.98 9.75
N GLU A 73 -17.28 -7.76 9.33
CA GLU A 73 -16.28 -6.70 9.20
C GLU A 73 -15.68 -6.39 10.57
N GLY A 74 -14.35 -6.32 10.64
CA GLY A 74 -13.64 -6.18 11.90
C GLY A 74 -13.10 -7.50 12.48
N TYR A 75 -13.33 -8.64 11.82
CA TYR A 75 -12.76 -9.90 12.26
C TYR A 75 -11.23 -9.84 12.25
N VAL A 76 -10.62 -10.08 13.43
CA VAL A 76 -9.17 -10.06 13.62
C VAL A 76 -8.56 -11.37 13.16
N MET A 77 -7.74 -11.33 12.15
CA MET A 77 -7.06 -12.50 11.61
C MET A 77 -5.89 -12.93 12.50
N LYS A 78 -5.59 -14.23 12.54
CA LYS A 78 -4.46 -14.79 13.31
C LYS A 78 -3.09 -14.24 12.87
N ARG A 79 -2.98 -13.83 11.61
CA ARG A 79 -1.78 -13.22 11.03
C ARG A 79 -2.19 -12.32 9.87
N PRO A 80 -1.38 -11.32 9.50
CA PRO A 80 -1.63 -10.55 8.29
C PRO A 80 -1.51 -11.45 7.05
N ILE A 81 -2.27 -11.10 6.02
CA ILE A 81 -2.18 -11.74 4.70
C ILE A 81 -1.69 -10.71 3.69
N VAL A 82 -1.00 -11.18 2.67
CA VAL A 82 -0.58 -10.39 1.51
C VAL A 82 -1.26 -10.96 0.29
N GLU A 83 -2.04 -10.15 -0.38
CA GLU A 83 -2.75 -10.47 -1.61
C GLU A 83 -2.10 -9.74 -2.78
N PHE A 84 -2.15 -10.36 -3.95
CA PHE A 84 -1.68 -9.80 -5.21
C PHE A 84 -2.85 -9.65 -6.17
N TYR A 85 -2.90 -8.54 -6.90
CA TYR A 85 -3.89 -8.27 -7.93
C TYR A 85 -3.15 -7.86 -9.20
N TYR A 86 -3.55 -8.41 -10.33
CA TYR A 86 -3.02 -7.98 -11.62
C TYR A 86 -3.57 -6.60 -11.95
N LYS A 87 -2.68 -5.62 -12.07
CA LYS A 87 -3.05 -4.24 -12.36
C LYS A 87 -3.47 -4.10 -13.81
N ASN A 88 -4.75 -4.24 -14.06
CA ASN A 88 -5.37 -4.14 -15.36
C ASN A 88 -6.83 -3.68 -15.22
N ASP A 89 -7.08 -2.39 -15.39
CA ASP A 89 -8.38 -1.75 -15.23
C ASP A 89 -9.47 -2.41 -16.11
N ASP A 90 -9.11 -2.84 -17.33
CA ASP A 90 -10.05 -3.47 -18.26
C ASP A 90 -10.54 -4.84 -17.76
N LEU A 91 -9.76 -5.49 -16.91
CA LEU A 91 -10.09 -6.78 -16.29
C LEU A 91 -10.63 -6.63 -14.86
N GLY A 92 -10.68 -5.41 -14.32
CA GLY A 92 -11.11 -5.13 -12.96
C GLY A 92 -10.14 -5.64 -11.89
N ASP A 93 -8.85 -5.58 -12.16
CA ASP A 93 -7.75 -5.94 -11.24
C ASP A 93 -7.95 -7.29 -10.56
N PRO A 94 -7.96 -8.40 -11.32
CA PRO A 94 -8.25 -9.73 -10.77
C PRO A 94 -7.18 -10.16 -9.77
N MET A 95 -7.61 -10.80 -8.67
CA MET A 95 -6.69 -11.42 -7.72
C MET A 95 -5.91 -12.55 -8.39
N ILE A 96 -4.60 -12.58 -8.13
CA ILE A 96 -3.67 -13.60 -8.63
C ILE A 96 -2.83 -14.17 -7.48
N ASN A 97 -2.16 -15.28 -7.73
CA ASN A 97 -1.15 -15.83 -6.82
C ASN A 97 0.25 -15.75 -7.47
N ALA A 98 1.27 -16.27 -6.78
CA ALA A 98 2.65 -16.27 -7.27
C ALA A 98 2.80 -17.04 -8.59
N ASP A 99 2.10 -18.19 -8.73
CA ASP A 99 2.19 -19.01 -9.95
C ASP A 99 1.67 -18.24 -11.18
N TYR A 100 0.59 -17.47 -11.02
CA TYR A 100 0.10 -16.59 -12.10
C TYR A 100 1.11 -15.50 -12.43
N ALA A 101 1.71 -14.87 -11.42
CA ALA A 101 2.69 -13.80 -11.64
C ALA A 101 3.90 -14.28 -12.46
N GLU A 102 4.45 -15.44 -12.12
CA GLU A 102 5.58 -16.05 -12.83
C GLU A 102 5.14 -16.54 -14.22
N ALA A 103 4.06 -17.32 -14.31
CA ALA A 103 3.62 -17.94 -15.57
C ALA A 103 3.24 -16.91 -16.64
N PHE A 104 2.72 -15.75 -16.26
CA PHE A 104 2.36 -14.67 -17.18
C PHE A 104 3.46 -13.60 -17.31
N GLY A 105 4.62 -13.81 -16.70
CA GLY A 105 5.78 -12.91 -16.83
C GLY A 105 5.56 -11.54 -16.18
N LEU A 106 4.69 -11.43 -15.16
CA LEU A 106 4.46 -10.18 -14.42
C LEU A 106 5.58 -9.92 -13.43
N ALA A 107 6.05 -10.96 -12.76
CA ALA A 107 7.17 -10.95 -11.81
C ALA A 107 7.73 -12.36 -11.67
N THR A 108 9.01 -12.49 -11.34
CA THR A 108 9.62 -13.78 -11.00
C THR A 108 9.22 -14.23 -9.59
N ASP A 109 9.28 -15.52 -9.31
CA ASP A 109 9.05 -16.07 -7.96
C ASP A 109 9.93 -15.38 -6.91
N ALA A 110 11.18 -15.08 -7.24
CA ALA A 110 12.11 -14.36 -6.35
C ALA A 110 11.59 -12.94 -6.04
N GLN A 111 11.12 -12.21 -7.06
CA GLN A 111 10.54 -10.88 -6.89
C GLN A 111 9.26 -10.94 -6.05
N VAL A 112 8.38 -11.91 -6.29
CA VAL A 112 7.15 -12.08 -5.50
C VAL A 112 7.47 -12.37 -4.03
N ALA A 113 8.45 -13.22 -3.76
CA ALA A 113 8.91 -13.51 -2.39
C ALA A 113 9.50 -12.26 -1.71
N GLU A 114 10.34 -11.49 -2.43
CA GLU A 114 10.92 -10.25 -1.93
C GLU A 114 9.85 -9.19 -1.64
N ILE A 115 8.91 -8.98 -2.56
CA ILE A 115 7.76 -8.08 -2.38
C ILE A 115 6.96 -8.46 -1.15
N LYS A 116 6.62 -9.74 -1.00
CA LYS A 116 5.86 -10.23 0.16
C LYS A 116 6.57 -9.98 1.48
N ALA A 117 7.87 -10.26 1.54
CA ALA A 117 8.68 -10.01 2.74
C ALA A 117 8.75 -8.50 3.05
N CYS A 118 8.97 -7.67 2.04
CA CYS A 118 9.00 -6.22 2.17
C CYS A 118 7.64 -5.67 2.64
N ALA A 119 6.53 -6.12 2.03
CA ALA A 119 5.18 -5.71 2.40
C ALA A 119 4.85 -6.02 3.87
N LEU A 120 5.23 -7.20 4.37
CA LEU A 120 5.04 -7.55 5.79
C LEU A 120 5.90 -6.67 6.70
N LYS A 121 7.13 -6.36 6.33
CA LYS A 121 7.99 -5.46 7.10
C LYS A 121 7.43 -4.03 7.14
N ILE A 122 6.96 -3.51 6.02
CA ILE A 122 6.27 -2.22 5.95
C ILE A 122 5.04 -2.22 6.86
N ASN A 123 4.25 -3.30 6.81
CA ASN A 123 3.06 -3.45 7.65
C ASN A 123 3.37 -3.31 9.14
N GLU A 124 4.40 -3.97 9.64
CA GLU A 124 4.78 -3.88 11.06
C GLU A 124 5.21 -2.45 11.45
N ILE A 125 5.98 -1.78 10.58
CA ILE A 125 6.41 -0.39 10.83
C ILE A 125 5.20 0.55 10.89
N LEU A 126 4.31 0.47 9.90
CA LEU A 126 3.13 1.33 9.82
C LEU A 126 2.14 1.05 10.96
N LYS A 127 1.92 -0.22 11.30
CA LYS A 127 1.07 -0.60 12.44
C LYS A 127 1.58 0.00 13.74
N ALA A 128 2.88 -0.14 14.03
CA ALA A 128 3.49 0.40 15.24
C ALA A 128 3.34 1.93 15.28
N PHE A 129 3.67 2.62 14.21
CA PHE A 129 3.55 4.07 14.10
C PHE A 129 2.12 4.58 14.30
N LEU A 130 1.14 3.92 13.67
CA LEU A 130 -0.27 4.30 13.74
C LEU A 130 -0.89 3.97 15.11
N ALA A 131 -0.51 2.83 15.71
CA ALA A 131 -1.00 2.42 17.04
C ALA A 131 -0.64 3.43 18.12
N GLU A 132 0.56 4.03 18.11
CA GLU A 132 0.97 5.10 19.00
C GLU A 132 0.04 6.33 18.91
N ARG A 133 -0.67 6.48 17.79
CA ARG A 133 -1.58 7.60 17.48
C ARG A 133 -3.05 7.21 17.60
N LYS A 134 -3.32 6.06 18.21
CA LYS A 134 -4.67 5.52 18.37
C LYS A 134 -5.38 5.29 17.04
N VAL A 135 -4.62 4.94 16.01
CA VAL A 135 -5.14 4.57 14.68
C VAL A 135 -4.82 3.11 14.41
N ARG A 136 -5.81 2.37 13.98
CA ARG A 136 -5.73 0.95 13.61
C ARG A 136 -5.58 0.81 12.10
N LEU A 137 -4.48 0.21 11.64
CA LEU A 137 -4.28 -0.12 10.24
C LEU A 137 -5.02 -1.42 9.91
N ILE A 138 -6.07 -1.31 9.13
CA ILE A 138 -6.91 -2.44 8.72
C ILE A 138 -6.28 -3.16 7.53
N ASP A 139 -6.09 -2.45 6.44
CA ASP A 139 -5.37 -2.89 5.25
C ASP A 139 -4.81 -1.68 4.49
N PHE A 140 -3.89 -1.95 3.58
CA PHE A 140 -3.37 -0.92 2.67
C PHE A 140 -2.79 -1.55 1.41
N LYS A 141 -2.83 -0.75 0.34
CA LYS A 141 -2.33 -1.10 -0.99
C LYS A 141 -0.96 -0.48 -1.20
N MET A 142 -0.09 -1.22 -1.88
CA MET A 142 1.25 -0.80 -2.31
C MET A 142 1.50 -1.23 -3.74
N GLU A 143 2.43 -0.53 -4.39
CA GLU A 143 2.99 -0.95 -5.67
C GLU A 143 4.51 -1.02 -5.55
N PHE A 144 5.12 -1.88 -6.35
CA PHE A 144 6.56 -2.07 -6.39
C PHE A 144 7.07 -1.93 -7.82
N GLY A 145 8.32 -1.56 -7.94
CA GLY A 145 8.98 -1.47 -9.23
C GLY A 145 10.43 -1.94 -9.13
N VAL A 146 11.04 -2.16 -10.28
CA VAL A 146 12.44 -2.53 -10.42
C VAL A 146 13.22 -1.27 -10.83
N ASP A 147 14.25 -0.93 -10.08
CA ASP A 147 15.13 0.21 -10.38
C ASP A 147 16.17 -0.14 -11.46
N ALA A 148 17.03 0.82 -11.80
CA ALA A 148 18.06 0.64 -12.82
C ALA A 148 19.12 -0.42 -12.45
N ASP A 149 19.26 -0.73 -11.16
CA ASP A 149 20.21 -1.74 -10.64
C ASP A 149 19.56 -3.13 -10.52
N GLY A 150 18.30 -3.27 -10.97
CA GLY A 150 17.56 -4.52 -10.91
C GLY A 150 16.94 -4.83 -9.53
N LYS A 151 16.92 -3.87 -8.61
CA LYS A 151 16.38 -4.05 -7.26
C LYS A 151 14.89 -3.77 -7.23
N VAL A 152 14.14 -4.59 -6.50
CA VAL A 152 12.75 -4.35 -6.18
C VAL A 152 12.67 -3.27 -5.09
N ILE A 153 11.95 -2.20 -5.36
CA ILE A 153 11.75 -1.10 -4.42
C ILE A 153 10.29 -0.69 -4.35
N LEU A 154 9.88 -0.16 -3.20
CA LEU A 154 8.55 0.40 -3.02
C LEU A 154 8.37 1.61 -3.93
N ALA A 155 7.25 1.65 -4.62
CA ALA A 155 6.87 2.72 -5.55
C ALA A 155 5.47 3.27 -5.21
N ASP A 156 4.92 4.10 -6.10
CA ASP A 156 3.61 4.73 -6.00
C ASP A 156 3.44 5.55 -4.70
N GLU A 157 2.39 5.36 -3.95
CA GLU A 157 2.07 6.14 -2.75
C GLU A 157 1.64 5.26 -1.57
N ILE A 158 1.77 5.80 -0.37
CA ILE A 158 1.10 5.30 0.85
C ILE A 158 0.32 6.46 1.45
N THR A 159 -1.00 6.37 1.38
CA THR A 159 -1.91 7.45 1.80
C THR A 159 -3.18 6.89 2.44
N PRO A 160 -4.00 7.71 3.09
CA PRO A 160 -5.33 7.28 3.53
C PRO A 160 -6.24 6.83 2.37
N ASP A 161 -6.00 7.30 1.12
CA ASP A 161 -6.77 6.87 -0.06
C ASP A 161 -6.42 5.43 -0.50
N THR A 162 -5.23 4.94 -0.11
CA THR A 162 -4.76 3.57 -0.39
C THR A 162 -4.82 2.65 0.83
N SER A 163 -5.40 3.13 1.93
CA SER A 163 -5.42 2.44 3.23
C SER A 163 -6.81 2.48 3.86
N ARG A 164 -7.15 1.47 4.67
CA ARG A 164 -8.26 1.54 5.61
C ARG A 164 -7.70 1.76 7.01
N LEU A 165 -8.15 2.86 7.61
CA LEU A 165 -7.71 3.33 8.92
C LEU A 165 -8.94 3.49 9.81
N TRP A 166 -8.91 2.87 10.99
CA TRP A 166 -9.99 2.99 11.96
C TRP A 166 -9.48 3.58 13.26
N ASP A 167 -10.32 4.32 13.95
CA ASP A 167 -10.05 4.75 15.32
C ASP A 167 -9.86 3.52 16.21
N TRP A 168 -8.87 3.56 17.10
CA TRP A 168 -8.49 2.42 17.93
C TRP A 168 -9.56 2.05 18.95
N ASP A 169 -10.21 3.04 19.54
CA ASP A 169 -11.10 2.86 20.66
C ASP A 169 -12.57 2.70 20.20
N THR A 170 -12.98 3.40 19.14
CA THR A 170 -14.36 3.43 18.66
C THR A 170 -14.62 2.55 17.43
N ASN A 171 -13.58 2.15 16.70
CA ASN A 171 -13.65 1.54 15.37
C ASN A 171 -14.30 2.43 14.29
N GLU A 172 -14.41 3.73 14.54
CA GLU A 172 -14.86 4.69 13.53
C GLU A 172 -13.89 4.66 12.34
N LYS A 173 -14.46 4.65 11.13
CA LYS A 173 -13.67 4.70 9.89
C LYS A 173 -13.10 6.10 9.70
N LEU A 174 -11.77 6.19 9.60
CA LEU A 174 -11.02 7.44 9.40
C LEU A 174 -10.57 7.63 7.95
N ASP A 175 -10.86 6.65 7.11
CA ASP A 175 -10.55 6.63 5.70
C ASP A 175 -11.74 7.12 4.85
N LYS A 176 -11.59 6.99 3.53
CA LYS A 176 -12.48 7.55 2.53
C LYS A 176 -13.80 6.80 2.37
N ASP A 177 -13.91 5.57 2.86
CA ASP A 177 -15.06 4.68 2.61
C ASP A 177 -16.29 5.01 3.46
#